data_73d81f480746dec2826709b22e36249e
#
_entry.id   73d81f480746dec2826709b22e36249e
#
_cell.length_a   1.000
_cell.length_b   1.000
_cell.length_c   1.000
_cell.angle_alpha   90.00
_cell.angle_beta   90.00
_cell.angle_gamma   90.00
#
_symmetry.space_group_name_H-M   'P 1'
#
loop_
_entity.id
_entity.type
_entity.pdbx_description
1 polymer ?
#
loop_
_entity_poly.entity_id
_entity_poly.type
_entity_poly.pdbx_seq_one_letter_code
_entity_poly.pdbx_strand_id
1 'polypeptide(L)'
;MRNIIKISALALSLLTAAASANAQVVLTQKNMSLELANQIASASVAACAANGYAVAATVVDRAGIVRAVQRADNAGPHTLGASQQKAFTSASAKNTTLAMMEGSQKNPAAANLVYIPGYLLLGGGVPVRVGNEVIGAVGVGGAPGGNLDEQCAMAALDKVKDQLK
;
A
#
# COMPACT_ATOMS: atom_id res chain seq x y z
N MET A 1 44.84 2.35 73.18
CA MET A 1 44.34 3.45 72.30
C MET A 1 43.73 2.81 71.08
N ARG A 2 42.40 2.80 71.02
CA ARG A 2 41.61 2.10 69.96
C ARG A 2 41.04 3.14 69.06
N ASN A 3 41.52 3.20 67.79
CA ASN A 3 40.95 4.05 66.76
C ASN A 3 39.70 3.35 66.14
N ILE A 4 38.56 3.93 66.36
CA ILE A 4 37.33 3.49 65.76
C ILE A 4 37.17 4.23 64.42
N ILE A 5 37.30 3.51 63.32
CA ILE A 5 37.05 4.03 61.98
C ILE A 5 35.53 3.96 61.75
N LYS A 6 34.90 5.14 61.61
CA LYS A 6 33.49 5.27 61.23
C LYS A 6 33.36 5.13 59.71
N ILE A 7 32.84 4.03 59.25
CA ILE A 7 32.47 3.82 57.85
C ILE A 7 31.05 4.41 57.63
N SER A 8 30.99 5.57 56.97
CA SER A 8 29.74 6.16 56.56
C SER A 8 29.29 5.46 55.26
N ALA A 9 28.23 4.64 55.35
CA ALA A 9 27.58 4.04 54.19
C ALA A 9 26.73 5.08 53.50
N LEU A 10 27.14 5.57 52.33
CA LEU A 10 26.39 6.44 51.45
C LEU A 10 25.43 5.56 50.62
N ALA A 11 24.19 5.46 51.05
CA ALA A 11 23.15 4.76 50.28
C ALA A 11 22.73 5.64 49.07
N LEU A 12 23.26 5.30 47.90
CA LEU A 12 22.86 5.91 46.62
C LEU A 12 21.55 5.30 46.17
N SER A 13 20.42 5.94 46.48
CA SER A 13 19.08 5.57 45.99
C SER A 13 18.98 5.90 44.52
N LEU A 14 19.10 4.91 43.62
CA LEU A 14 18.72 5.03 42.23
C LEU A 14 17.20 5.11 42.15
N LEU A 15 16.63 6.32 41.95
CA LEU A 15 15.28 6.50 41.47
C LEU A 15 15.23 6.07 40.00
N THR A 16 14.79 4.84 39.73
CA THR A 16 14.38 4.43 38.39
C THR A 16 13.07 5.13 38.06
N ALA A 17 13.13 6.19 37.27
CA ALA A 17 11.93 6.76 36.67
C ALA A 17 11.35 5.75 35.67
N ALA A 18 10.32 5.03 36.08
CA ALA A 18 9.53 4.22 35.18
C ALA A 18 8.79 5.18 34.23
N ALA A 19 9.31 5.37 33.03
CA ALA A 19 8.61 6.06 31.96
C ALA A 19 7.36 5.20 31.62
N SER A 20 6.20 5.64 32.11
CA SER A 20 4.93 5.06 31.69
C SER A 20 4.79 5.32 30.19
N ALA A 21 5.02 4.28 29.38
CA ALA A 21 4.68 4.31 27.97
C ALA A 21 3.15 4.43 27.89
N ASN A 22 2.64 5.65 27.74
CA ASN A 22 1.23 5.86 27.44
C ASN A 22 0.97 5.22 26.07
N ALA A 23 0.29 4.07 26.06
CA ALA A 23 -0.21 3.48 24.83
C ALA A 23 -1.15 4.51 24.19
N GLN A 24 -0.87 4.89 22.95
CA GLN A 24 -1.69 5.82 22.20
C GLN A 24 -3.08 5.20 22.00
N VAL A 25 -4.10 5.75 22.63
CA VAL A 25 -5.48 5.26 22.56
C VAL A 25 -6.13 5.60 21.23
N VAL A 26 -5.72 6.72 20.61
CA VAL A 26 -6.21 7.19 19.30
C VAL A 26 -5.08 7.06 18.30
N LEU A 27 -5.31 6.27 17.23
CA LEU A 27 -4.35 6.06 16.16
C LEU A 27 -4.46 7.18 15.12
N THR A 28 -3.35 7.88 14.87
CA THR A 28 -3.23 8.82 13.74
C THR A 28 -2.57 8.10 12.57
N GLN A 29 -3.20 8.14 11.40
CA GLN A 29 -2.74 7.43 10.20
C GLN A 29 -2.79 8.34 8.97
N LYS A 30 -1.78 8.24 8.10
CA LYS A 30 -1.86 8.81 6.75
C LYS A 30 -2.84 7.98 5.92
N ASN A 31 -3.63 8.64 5.09
CA ASN A 31 -4.62 7.96 4.23
C ASN A 31 -4.73 8.67 2.88
N MET A 32 -5.28 7.97 1.89
CA MET A 32 -5.54 8.46 0.54
C MET A 32 -6.61 9.57 0.56
N SER A 33 -6.27 10.77 0.09
CA SER A 33 -7.27 11.81 -0.16
C SER A 33 -8.04 11.54 -1.45
N LEU A 34 -9.25 12.08 -1.57
CA LEU A 34 -10.04 11.96 -2.82
C LEU A 34 -9.34 12.66 -3.99
N GLU A 35 -8.72 13.81 -3.75
CA GLU A 35 -8.01 14.56 -4.78
C GLU A 35 -6.84 13.74 -5.35
N LEU A 36 -5.97 13.21 -4.49
CA LEU A 36 -4.85 12.36 -4.92
C LEU A 36 -5.35 11.09 -5.63
N ALA A 37 -6.42 10.47 -5.14
CA ALA A 37 -7.01 9.29 -5.76
C ALA A 37 -7.50 9.58 -7.19
N ASN A 38 -8.16 10.71 -7.43
CA ASN A 38 -8.62 11.12 -8.75
C ASN A 38 -7.44 11.38 -9.70
N GLN A 39 -6.38 12.03 -9.22
CA GLN A 39 -5.16 12.28 -10.01
C GLN A 39 -4.50 10.97 -10.43
N ILE A 40 -4.34 10.02 -9.50
CA ILE A 40 -3.74 8.71 -9.79
C ILE A 40 -4.59 7.93 -10.79
N ALA A 41 -5.91 7.86 -10.60
CA ALA A 41 -6.81 7.14 -11.49
C ALA A 41 -6.75 7.72 -12.93
N SER A 42 -6.84 9.04 -13.06
CA SER A 42 -6.75 9.75 -14.35
C SER A 42 -5.39 9.53 -15.03
N ALA A 43 -4.31 9.66 -14.27
CA ALA A 43 -2.95 9.47 -14.79
C ALA A 43 -2.71 8.02 -15.25
N SER A 44 -3.29 7.02 -14.55
CA SER A 44 -3.19 5.60 -14.93
C SER A 44 -3.88 5.32 -16.26
N VAL A 45 -5.12 5.81 -16.43
CA VAL A 45 -5.86 5.67 -17.69
C VAL A 45 -5.11 6.36 -18.82
N ALA A 46 -4.61 7.60 -18.60
CA ALA A 46 -3.87 8.35 -19.61
C ALA A 46 -2.54 7.66 -19.98
N ALA A 47 -1.84 7.07 -19.01
CA ALA A 47 -0.58 6.34 -19.28
C ALA A 47 -0.81 5.09 -20.15
N CYS A 48 -1.88 4.35 -19.89
CA CYS A 48 -2.26 3.21 -20.73
C CYS A 48 -2.74 3.64 -22.11
N ALA A 49 -3.53 4.70 -22.20
CA ALA A 49 -4.03 5.24 -23.48
C ALA A 49 -2.89 5.68 -24.41
N ALA A 50 -1.80 6.24 -23.87
CA ALA A 50 -0.62 6.62 -24.64
C ALA A 50 0.05 5.41 -25.32
N ASN A 51 -0.21 4.18 -24.83
CA ASN A 51 0.26 2.93 -25.42
C ASN A 51 -0.85 2.19 -26.19
N GLY A 52 -2.00 2.82 -26.43
CA GLY A 52 -3.11 2.25 -27.18
C GLY A 52 -3.98 1.29 -26.38
N TYR A 53 -3.88 1.26 -25.05
CA TYR A 53 -4.65 0.34 -24.20
C TYR A 53 -5.84 1.06 -23.57
N ALA A 54 -7.05 0.44 -23.71
CA ALA A 54 -8.28 0.88 -23.07
C ALA A 54 -8.46 0.12 -21.73
N VAL A 55 -8.29 0.82 -20.61
CA VAL A 55 -8.24 0.22 -19.27
C VAL A 55 -9.25 0.86 -18.30
N ALA A 56 -9.51 0.19 -17.19
CA ALA A 56 -10.03 0.81 -15.99
C ALA A 56 -8.92 0.94 -14.94
N ALA A 57 -8.96 2.03 -14.17
CA ALA A 57 -8.12 2.28 -13.01
C ALA A 57 -8.98 2.52 -11.78
N THR A 58 -8.73 1.77 -10.71
CA THR A 58 -9.39 1.92 -9.41
C THR A 58 -8.35 2.30 -8.37
N VAL A 59 -8.63 3.32 -7.57
CA VAL A 59 -7.80 3.72 -6.42
C VAL A 59 -8.58 3.44 -5.14
N VAL A 60 -7.94 2.75 -4.21
CA VAL A 60 -8.48 2.46 -2.88
C VAL A 60 -7.65 3.14 -1.80
N ASP A 61 -8.27 3.40 -0.65
CA ASP A 61 -7.56 3.89 0.53
C ASP A 61 -6.83 2.75 1.27
N ARG A 62 -6.20 3.07 2.40
CA ARG A 62 -5.44 2.08 3.19
C ARG A 62 -6.28 0.94 3.75
N ALA A 63 -7.61 1.12 3.88
CA ALA A 63 -8.56 0.07 4.29
C ALA A 63 -9.09 -0.75 3.11
N GLY A 64 -8.63 -0.47 1.88
CA GLY A 64 -9.10 -1.14 0.68
C GLY A 64 -10.44 -0.63 0.16
N ILE A 65 -10.92 0.50 0.69
CA ILE A 65 -12.20 1.11 0.27
C ILE A 65 -11.96 2.00 -0.95
N VAL A 66 -12.82 1.85 -1.96
CA VAL A 66 -12.74 2.62 -3.21
C VAL A 66 -12.86 4.11 -2.96
N ARG A 67 -11.91 4.88 -3.51
CA ARG A 67 -11.88 6.35 -3.49
C ARG A 67 -12.14 6.97 -4.85
N ALA A 68 -11.60 6.37 -5.92
CA ALA A 68 -11.80 6.83 -7.29
C ALA A 68 -11.79 5.65 -8.25
N VAL A 69 -12.60 5.75 -9.31
CA VAL A 69 -12.61 4.81 -10.44
C VAL A 69 -12.69 5.61 -11.72
N GLN A 70 -11.84 5.29 -12.67
CA GLN A 70 -11.97 5.77 -14.06
C GLN A 70 -11.87 4.59 -15.03
N ARG A 71 -12.71 4.61 -16.04
CA ARG A 71 -12.73 3.62 -17.12
C ARG A 71 -12.64 4.33 -18.44
N ALA A 72 -11.66 3.97 -19.26
CA ALA A 72 -11.52 4.47 -20.61
C ALA A 72 -12.70 4.03 -21.49
N ASP A 73 -13.04 4.83 -22.49
CA ASP A 73 -13.95 4.40 -23.53
C ASP A 73 -13.44 3.11 -24.17
N ASN A 74 -14.37 2.22 -24.50
CA ASN A 74 -14.10 0.89 -25.07
C ASN A 74 -13.28 -0.09 -24.16
N ALA A 75 -12.97 0.25 -22.91
CA ALA A 75 -12.44 -0.75 -21.99
C ALA A 75 -13.47 -1.85 -21.73
N GLY A 76 -13.03 -3.11 -21.71
CA GLY A 76 -13.91 -4.26 -21.53
C GLY A 76 -14.66 -4.21 -20.17
N PRO A 77 -15.87 -4.77 -20.06
CA PRO A 77 -16.68 -4.69 -18.84
C PRO A 77 -16.02 -5.32 -17.61
N HIS A 78 -15.18 -6.34 -17.80
CA HIS A 78 -14.42 -7.01 -16.74
C HIS A 78 -13.35 -6.12 -16.11
N THR A 79 -12.89 -5.06 -16.79
CA THR A 79 -11.78 -4.20 -16.34
C THR A 79 -12.09 -3.48 -15.03
N LEU A 80 -13.36 -3.13 -14.79
CA LEU A 80 -13.80 -2.51 -13.53
C LEU A 80 -13.55 -3.44 -12.34
N GLY A 81 -14.06 -4.66 -12.40
CA GLY A 81 -13.88 -5.65 -11.33
C GLY A 81 -12.42 -6.04 -11.16
N ALA A 82 -11.69 -6.23 -12.27
CA ALA A 82 -10.27 -6.58 -12.22
C ALA A 82 -9.42 -5.46 -11.58
N SER A 83 -9.61 -4.20 -11.99
CA SER A 83 -8.87 -3.08 -11.41
C SER A 83 -9.14 -2.90 -9.91
N GLN A 84 -10.40 -3.07 -9.48
CA GLN A 84 -10.77 -2.99 -8.07
C GLN A 84 -10.13 -4.10 -7.24
N GLN A 85 -10.20 -5.35 -7.69
CA GLN A 85 -9.59 -6.48 -6.98
C GLN A 85 -8.06 -6.35 -6.91
N LYS A 86 -7.40 -5.92 -7.99
CA LYS A 86 -5.95 -5.65 -7.99
C LYS A 86 -5.59 -4.55 -6.98
N ALA A 87 -6.35 -3.44 -6.95
CA ALA A 87 -6.14 -2.37 -5.97
C ALA A 87 -6.32 -2.88 -4.52
N PHE A 88 -7.40 -3.61 -4.26
CA PHE A 88 -7.68 -4.19 -2.95
C PHE A 88 -6.57 -5.16 -2.51
N THR A 89 -6.16 -6.07 -3.39
CA THR A 89 -5.08 -7.03 -3.13
C THR A 89 -3.79 -6.30 -2.76
N SER A 90 -3.42 -5.28 -3.55
CA SER A 90 -2.19 -4.52 -3.33
C SER A 90 -2.22 -3.70 -2.03
N ALA A 91 -3.34 -3.08 -1.68
CA ALA A 91 -3.51 -2.34 -0.42
C ALA A 91 -3.41 -3.28 0.79
N SER A 92 -4.08 -4.42 0.72
CA SER A 92 -4.12 -5.42 1.79
C SER A 92 -2.76 -6.08 2.04
N ALA A 93 -2.09 -6.52 0.97
CA ALA A 93 -0.80 -7.20 1.04
C ALA A 93 0.39 -6.22 1.12
N LYS A 94 0.18 -4.93 0.88
CA LYS A 94 1.22 -3.88 0.83
C LYS A 94 2.34 -4.20 -0.18
N ASN A 95 1.99 -4.90 -1.24
CA ASN A 95 2.89 -5.39 -2.29
C ASN A 95 2.26 -5.22 -3.68
N THR A 96 3.07 -5.27 -4.75
CA THR A 96 2.51 -5.29 -6.10
C THR A 96 1.87 -6.64 -6.38
N THR A 97 0.77 -6.63 -7.16
CA THR A 97 0.09 -7.88 -7.50
C THR A 97 0.86 -8.72 -8.50
N LEU A 98 1.77 -8.13 -9.27
CA LEU A 98 2.71 -8.88 -10.13
C LEU A 98 3.68 -9.71 -9.29
N ALA A 99 4.33 -9.09 -8.30
CA ALA A 99 5.25 -9.79 -7.40
C ALA A 99 4.53 -10.91 -6.61
N MET A 100 3.28 -10.65 -6.20
CA MET A 100 2.47 -11.67 -5.52
C MET A 100 2.11 -12.84 -6.44
N MET A 101 1.73 -12.57 -7.68
CA MET A 101 1.47 -13.59 -8.70
C MET A 101 2.70 -14.47 -8.91
N GLU A 102 3.85 -13.85 -9.17
CA GLU A 102 5.10 -14.58 -9.37
C GLU A 102 5.52 -15.38 -8.13
N GLY A 103 5.36 -14.79 -6.94
CA GLY A 103 5.63 -15.45 -5.67
C GLY A 103 4.74 -16.68 -5.45
N SER A 104 3.45 -16.60 -5.77
CA SER A 104 2.51 -17.70 -5.61
C SER A 104 2.79 -18.86 -6.58
N GLN A 105 3.32 -18.58 -7.77
CA GLN A 105 3.72 -19.59 -8.75
C GLN A 105 5.00 -20.32 -8.35
N LYS A 106 5.90 -19.67 -7.62
CA LYS A 106 7.20 -20.23 -7.22
C LYS A 106 7.20 -20.86 -5.82
N ASN A 107 6.24 -20.48 -4.96
CA ASN A 107 6.17 -20.94 -3.59
C ASN A 107 4.83 -21.63 -3.30
N PRO A 108 4.81 -22.98 -3.11
CA PRO A 108 3.58 -23.71 -2.80
C PRO A 108 2.83 -23.21 -1.55
N ALA A 109 3.55 -22.65 -0.56
CA ALA A 109 2.91 -22.07 0.63
C ALA A 109 2.08 -20.83 0.31
N ALA A 110 2.37 -20.12 -0.78
CA ALA A 110 1.63 -18.95 -1.24
C ALA A 110 0.56 -19.27 -2.30
N ALA A 111 0.49 -20.51 -2.80
CA ALA A 111 -0.42 -20.89 -3.88
C ALA A 111 -1.90 -20.66 -3.53
N ASN A 112 -2.27 -20.79 -2.26
CA ASN A 112 -3.65 -20.64 -1.80
C ASN A 112 -4.09 -19.17 -1.60
N LEU A 113 -3.21 -18.18 -1.79
CA LEU A 113 -3.58 -16.77 -1.71
C LEU A 113 -4.69 -16.39 -2.71
N VAL A 114 -4.80 -17.10 -3.83
CA VAL A 114 -5.85 -16.91 -4.84
C VAL A 114 -7.27 -17.17 -4.30
N TYR A 115 -7.41 -17.91 -3.20
CA TYR A 115 -8.71 -18.23 -2.59
C TYR A 115 -9.15 -17.21 -1.54
N ILE A 116 -8.31 -16.21 -1.21
CA ILE A 116 -8.73 -15.13 -0.30
C ILE A 116 -9.79 -14.28 -1.03
N PRO A 117 -11.00 -14.11 -0.43
CA PRO A 117 -12.05 -13.34 -1.05
C PRO A 117 -11.61 -11.91 -1.40
N GLY A 118 -11.86 -11.50 -2.64
CA GLY A 118 -11.47 -10.17 -3.14
C GLY A 118 -10.03 -10.08 -3.65
N TYR A 119 -9.19 -11.08 -3.45
CA TYR A 119 -7.83 -11.09 -4.03
C TYR A 119 -7.84 -11.44 -5.51
N LEU A 120 -6.99 -10.75 -6.27
CA LEU A 120 -6.64 -11.08 -7.64
C LEU A 120 -5.12 -10.99 -7.80
N LEU A 121 -4.47 -12.14 -7.87
CA LEU A 121 -3.02 -12.27 -8.11
C LEU A 121 -2.74 -12.17 -9.61
N LEU A 122 -2.93 -10.97 -10.15
CA LEU A 122 -2.66 -10.62 -11.54
C LEU A 122 -2.05 -9.23 -11.57
N GLY A 123 -0.90 -9.06 -12.22
CA GLY A 123 -0.16 -7.78 -12.24
C GLY A 123 -1.03 -6.57 -12.60
N GLY A 124 -0.69 -5.42 -12.08
CA GLY A 124 -1.41 -4.16 -12.27
C GLY A 124 -1.91 -3.49 -10.98
N GLY A 125 -1.78 -4.14 -9.82
CA GLY A 125 -2.02 -3.53 -8.52
C GLY A 125 -0.72 -3.02 -7.91
N VAL A 126 -0.66 -1.73 -7.53
CA VAL A 126 0.54 -1.08 -7.00
C VAL A 126 0.20 -0.31 -5.72
N PRO A 127 0.92 -0.54 -4.60
CA PRO A 127 0.67 0.19 -3.37
C PRO A 127 1.14 1.64 -3.50
N VAL A 128 0.34 2.57 -3.00
CA VAL A 128 0.70 3.99 -2.89
C VAL A 128 1.31 4.24 -1.52
N ARG A 129 2.53 4.80 -1.48
CA ARG A 129 3.32 4.96 -0.26
C ARG A 129 3.66 6.42 -0.01
N VAL A 130 3.68 6.78 1.28
CA VAL A 130 4.28 8.02 1.79
C VAL A 130 5.33 7.61 2.83
N GLY A 131 6.61 7.75 2.48
CA GLY A 131 7.68 7.12 3.25
C GLY A 131 7.49 5.59 3.30
N ASN A 132 7.47 5.02 4.49
CA ASN A 132 7.28 3.57 4.70
C ASN A 132 5.80 3.15 4.86
N GLU A 133 4.86 4.11 4.88
CA GLU A 133 3.46 3.82 5.07
C GLU A 133 2.74 3.63 3.73
N VAL A 134 1.96 2.54 3.61
CA VAL A 134 0.99 2.38 2.53
C VAL A 134 -0.28 3.14 2.92
N ILE A 135 -0.63 4.16 2.12
CA ILE A 135 -1.81 5.00 2.29
C ILE A 135 -3.00 4.56 1.44
N GLY A 136 -2.79 3.59 0.58
CA GLY A 136 -3.77 3.04 -0.36
C GLY A 136 -3.08 2.28 -1.47
N ALA A 137 -3.81 2.00 -2.54
CA ALA A 137 -3.27 1.36 -3.73
C ALA A 137 -4.05 1.77 -4.99
N VAL A 138 -3.41 1.63 -6.14
CA VAL A 138 -4.05 1.70 -7.45
C VAL A 138 -4.03 0.33 -8.11
N GLY A 139 -5.13 -0.03 -8.77
CA GLY A 139 -5.21 -1.20 -9.64
C GLY A 139 -5.59 -0.78 -11.05
N VAL A 140 -4.89 -1.30 -12.04
CA VAL A 140 -5.17 -1.09 -13.47
C VAL A 140 -5.50 -2.44 -14.10
N GLY A 141 -6.47 -2.45 -15.00
CA GLY A 141 -6.85 -3.65 -15.73
C GLY A 141 -7.37 -3.33 -17.11
N GLY A 142 -6.93 -4.09 -18.13
CA GLY A 142 -7.37 -3.94 -19.51
C GLY A 142 -6.29 -3.92 -20.57
N ALA A 143 -5.02 -3.72 -20.20
CA ALA A 143 -3.89 -3.94 -21.10
C ALA A 143 -3.73 -5.43 -21.43
N PRO A 144 -3.04 -5.80 -22.52
CA PRO A 144 -2.88 -7.20 -22.93
C PRO A 144 -2.18 -8.09 -21.91
N GLY A 145 -1.49 -7.51 -20.92
CA GLY A 145 -0.81 -8.25 -19.84
C GLY A 145 -0.76 -7.47 -18.54
N GLY A 146 -0.79 -8.17 -17.42
CA GLY A 146 -0.75 -7.53 -16.09
C GLY A 146 0.52 -6.70 -15.83
N ASN A 147 1.65 -7.07 -16.43
CA ASN A 147 2.86 -6.28 -16.38
C ASN A 147 2.70 -4.91 -17.08
N LEU A 148 1.90 -4.84 -18.16
CA LEU A 148 1.60 -3.58 -18.85
C LEU A 148 0.64 -2.73 -18.04
N ASP A 149 -0.36 -3.35 -17.40
CA ASP A 149 -1.22 -2.67 -16.42
C ASP A 149 -0.39 -2.05 -15.28
N GLU A 150 0.58 -2.81 -14.75
CA GLU A 150 1.46 -2.33 -13.67
C GLU A 150 2.34 -1.16 -14.11
N GLN A 151 2.86 -1.18 -15.34
CA GLN A 151 3.61 -0.07 -15.90
C GLN A 151 2.78 1.21 -15.97
N CYS A 152 1.49 1.13 -16.35
CA CYS A 152 0.59 2.28 -16.35
C CYS A 152 0.36 2.83 -14.93
N ALA A 153 0.19 1.95 -13.96
CA ALA A 153 0.05 2.32 -12.54
C ALA A 153 1.32 3.01 -12.03
N MET A 154 2.50 2.45 -12.30
CA MET A 154 3.79 3.03 -11.90
C MET A 154 4.02 4.41 -12.55
N ALA A 155 3.72 4.56 -13.84
CA ALA A 155 3.81 5.84 -14.54
C ALA A 155 2.88 6.91 -13.94
N ALA A 156 1.70 6.51 -13.46
CA ALA A 156 0.79 7.41 -12.76
C ALA A 156 1.36 7.86 -11.40
N LEU A 157 1.95 6.94 -10.63
CA LEU A 157 2.57 7.26 -9.35
C LEU A 157 3.78 8.18 -9.51
N ASP A 158 4.57 8.01 -10.57
CA ASP A 158 5.69 8.91 -10.88
C ASP A 158 5.23 10.35 -11.13
N LYS A 159 4.07 10.54 -11.78
CA LYS A 159 3.49 11.89 -12.01
C LYS A 159 3.08 12.61 -10.73
N VAL A 160 2.73 11.87 -9.67
CA VAL A 160 2.29 12.46 -8.39
C VAL A 160 3.32 12.32 -7.28
N LYS A 161 4.53 11.86 -7.58
CA LYS A 161 5.59 11.55 -6.59
C LYS A 161 5.90 12.69 -5.62
N ASP A 162 5.82 13.94 -6.07
CA ASP A 162 6.08 15.11 -5.23
C ASP A 162 5.02 15.33 -4.15
N GLN A 163 3.84 14.72 -4.29
CA GLN A 163 2.77 14.73 -3.30
C GLN A 163 2.87 13.54 -2.33
N LEU A 164 3.76 12.59 -2.57
CA LEU A 164 3.94 11.36 -1.78
C LEU A 164 5.13 11.47 -0.80
N LYS A 165 5.27 12.61 -0.13
CA LYS A 165 6.37 12.92 0.82
C LYS A 165 5.91 12.92 2.27
#